data_9dcc1e4175fc9e67ef69e3bb793ee1e1
#
_entry.id   9dcc1e4175fc9e67ef69e3bb793ee1e1
#
_cell.length_a   1.000
_cell.length_b   1.000
_cell.length_c   1.000
_cell.angle_alpha   90.00
_cell.angle_beta   90.00
_cell.angle_gamma   90.00
#
_symmetry.space_group_name_H-M   'P 1'
#
loop_
_entity.id
_entity.type
_entity.pdbx_description
1 polymer ?
#
loop_
_entity_poly.entity_id
_entity_poly.type
_entity_poly.pdbx_seq_one_letter_code
_entity_poly.pdbx_strand_id
1 'polypeptide(L)'
;MSLRWQFGGIVGPAVGGLLVASYGASTGYLVDCVTFVISLALLARIKSVPPLTTRTAPSLQSLMEGLRYAFGRKDLLGTYVVDLAAMFLAMPMALFPFWADAIGTPWALGLFYSSITTGAVIVTLSSGWMRNYPHHGKAVVLGAFGWGVAIVAAGTTDSLFVVITCLVIAGAFDQVSALFRGFIWNQSIPDELRGRLAGIEMLSYLLGPLGGQARAGGMAAMTSLRTSIVGGGLLCIGFVFAIASLMPQFRNYDVRTNEFAVKEAEIRKKREKS
;
A
#
# COMPACT_ATOMS: atom_id res chain seq x y z
N MET A 1 -2.77 7.74 5.39
CA MET A 1 -1.52 7.45 6.15
C MET A 1 -1.01 8.73 6.79
N SER A 2 -0.48 8.68 8.02
CA SER A 2 0.06 9.87 8.68
C SER A 2 1.47 10.18 8.17
N LEU A 3 1.82 11.46 8.05
CA LEU A 3 3.17 11.93 7.68
C LEU A 3 4.27 11.29 8.54
N ARG A 4 3.97 10.97 9.80
CA ARG A 4 4.87 10.27 10.71
C ARG A 4 5.29 8.89 10.17
N TRP A 5 4.35 8.11 9.62
CA TRP A 5 4.64 6.81 9.02
C TRP A 5 5.51 6.94 7.78
N GLN A 6 5.22 7.93 6.94
CA GLN A 6 6.00 8.18 5.72
C GLN A 6 7.42 8.65 6.04
N PHE A 7 7.57 9.55 7.03
CA PHE A 7 8.89 10.01 7.48
C PHE A 7 9.73 8.84 8.02
N GLY A 8 9.14 7.98 8.87
CA GLY A 8 9.80 6.77 9.35
C GLY A 8 10.19 5.81 8.24
N GLY A 9 9.33 5.67 7.22
CA GLY A 9 9.58 4.81 6.05
C GLY A 9 10.71 5.30 5.13
N ILE A 10 11.07 6.58 5.16
CA ILE A 10 12.23 7.12 4.43
C ILE A 10 13.49 7.07 5.30
N VAL A 11 13.41 7.69 6.46
CA VAL A 11 14.59 7.89 7.33
C VAL A 11 15.06 6.56 7.94
N GLY A 12 14.11 5.68 8.33
CA GLY A 12 14.42 4.39 8.93
C GLY A 12 15.33 3.53 8.03
N PRO A 13 14.90 3.12 6.83
CA PRO A 13 15.71 2.30 5.94
C PRO A 13 17.00 2.99 5.48
N ALA A 14 16.98 4.32 5.26
CA ALA A 14 18.17 5.06 4.83
C ALA A 14 19.25 5.05 5.93
N VAL A 15 18.87 5.39 7.17
CA VAL A 15 19.79 5.38 8.33
C VAL A 15 20.16 3.95 8.70
N GLY A 16 19.21 3.02 8.72
CA GLY A 16 19.47 1.61 9.01
C GLY A 16 20.42 0.98 7.99
N GLY A 17 20.22 1.24 6.71
CA GLY A 17 21.11 0.76 5.64
C GLY A 17 22.53 1.33 5.78
N LEU A 18 22.67 2.61 6.09
CA LEU A 18 23.96 3.25 6.33
C LEU A 18 24.68 2.67 7.56
N LEU A 19 23.94 2.47 8.69
CA LEU A 19 24.49 1.85 9.89
C LEU A 19 25.00 0.43 9.63
N VAL A 20 24.20 -0.38 8.94
CA VAL A 20 24.58 -1.76 8.60
C VAL A 20 25.79 -1.78 7.66
N ALA A 21 25.83 -0.90 6.67
CA ALA A 21 26.94 -0.81 5.74
C ALA A 21 28.25 -0.34 6.40
N SER A 22 28.16 0.57 7.39
CA SER A 22 29.34 1.16 8.05
C SER A 22 29.83 0.34 9.25
N TYR A 23 28.94 -0.27 10.03
CA TYR A 23 29.24 -0.88 11.32
C TYR A 23 28.78 -2.34 11.45
N GLY A 24 28.18 -2.89 10.40
CA GLY A 24 27.65 -4.27 10.37
C GLY A 24 26.26 -4.41 10.97
N ALA A 25 25.63 -5.56 10.69
CA ALA A 25 24.26 -5.85 11.09
C ALA A 25 24.07 -5.88 12.61
N SER A 26 25.07 -6.36 13.36
CA SER A 26 25.02 -6.42 14.85
C SER A 26 24.78 -5.05 15.49
N THR A 27 25.42 -4.01 14.94
CA THR A 27 25.23 -2.64 15.41
C THR A 27 23.83 -2.12 15.10
N GLY A 28 23.29 -2.45 13.92
CA GLY A 28 21.90 -2.13 13.56
C GLY A 28 20.92 -2.72 14.55
N TYR A 29 21.04 -4.01 14.86
CA TYR A 29 20.18 -4.68 15.87
C TYR A 29 20.33 -4.12 17.26
N LEU A 30 21.55 -3.72 17.69
CA LEU A 30 21.78 -3.11 19.00
C LEU A 30 21.02 -1.76 19.12
N VAL A 31 21.12 -0.93 18.09
CA VAL A 31 20.38 0.35 18.02
C VAL A 31 18.88 0.12 18.08
N ASP A 32 18.38 -0.87 17.34
CA ASP A 32 16.96 -1.23 17.35
C ASP A 32 16.50 -1.69 18.75
N CYS A 33 17.24 -2.55 19.43
CA CYS A 33 16.97 -2.97 20.80
C CYS A 33 16.91 -1.77 21.76
N VAL A 34 17.84 -0.83 21.68
CA VAL A 34 17.85 0.36 22.54
C VAL A 34 16.65 1.24 22.28
N THR A 35 16.32 1.51 21.02
CA THR A 35 15.13 2.31 20.66
C THR A 35 13.84 1.64 21.10
N PHE A 36 13.77 0.31 21.03
CA PHE A 36 12.61 -0.47 21.50
C PHE A 36 12.43 -0.36 23.02
N VAL A 37 13.52 -0.46 23.80
CA VAL A 37 13.49 -0.27 25.28
C VAL A 37 13.04 1.15 25.64
N ILE A 38 13.56 2.17 24.93
CA ILE A 38 13.12 3.56 25.14
C ILE A 38 11.62 3.69 24.85
N SER A 39 11.16 3.11 23.77
CA SER A 39 9.75 3.12 23.35
C SER A 39 8.84 2.48 24.41
N LEU A 40 9.24 1.34 24.97
CA LEU A 40 8.52 0.66 26.05
C LEU A 40 8.49 1.51 27.34
N ALA A 41 9.61 2.13 27.69
CA ALA A 41 9.69 3.01 28.87
C ALA A 41 8.78 4.25 28.71
N LEU A 42 8.70 4.82 27.52
CA LEU A 42 7.80 5.93 27.22
C LEU A 42 6.32 5.47 27.24
N LEU A 43 6.03 4.30 26.71
CA LEU A 43 4.68 3.72 26.71
C LEU A 43 4.18 3.47 28.14
N ALA A 44 5.06 2.97 29.03
CA ALA A 44 4.74 2.74 30.44
C ALA A 44 4.38 4.04 31.21
N ARG A 45 4.76 5.21 30.70
CA ARG A 45 4.41 6.52 31.27
C ARG A 45 3.06 7.07 30.79
N ILE A 46 2.45 6.46 29.78
CA ILE A 46 1.15 6.91 29.27
C ILE A 46 0.07 6.49 30.26
N LYS A 47 -0.71 7.46 30.71
CA LYS A 47 -1.88 7.20 31.56
C LYS A 47 -2.91 6.37 30.79
N SER A 48 -3.48 5.37 31.48
CA SER A 48 -4.58 4.56 30.93
C SER A 48 -5.74 5.47 30.51
N VAL A 49 -6.13 5.39 29.25
CA VAL A 49 -7.33 6.06 28.75
C VAL A 49 -8.48 5.05 28.88
N PRO A 50 -9.56 5.38 29.62
CA PRO A 50 -10.70 4.47 29.71
C PRO A 50 -11.23 4.16 28.30
N PRO A 51 -11.60 2.90 28.02
CA PRO A 51 -12.16 2.53 26.73
C PRO A 51 -13.45 3.31 26.51
N LEU A 52 -13.59 3.91 25.32
CA LEU A 52 -14.84 4.51 24.90
C LEU A 52 -15.90 3.40 24.96
N THR A 53 -16.84 3.54 25.90
CA THR A 53 -17.98 2.64 26.09
C THR A 53 -18.72 2.47 24.77
N THR A 54 -18.96 1.19 24.37
CA THR A 54 -19.76 0.74 23.22
C THR A 54 -19.05 0.40 21.92
N ARG A 55 -17.80 -0.10 21.96
CA ARG A 55 -17.36 -0.93 20.85
C ARG A 55 -17.74 -2.38 21.12
N THR A 56 -18.81 -2.86 20.47
CA THR A 56 -19.03 -4.31 20.34
C THR A 56 -17.76 -4.95 19.84
N ALA A 57 -17.24 -5.92 20.60
CA ALA A 57 -16.02 -6.64 20.21
C ALA A 57 -16.18 -7.17 18.77
N PRO A 58 -15.13 -7.13 17.94
CA PRO A 58 -15.20 -7.67 16.61
C PRO A 58 -15.54 -9.17 16.70
N SER A 59 -16.75 -9.52 16.28
CA SER A 59 -17.17 -10.92 16.18
C SER A 59 -16.92 -11.44 14.78
N LEU A 60 -16.71 -12.75 14.64
CA LEU A 60 -16.64 -13.40 13.32
C LEU A 60 -17.86 -13.08 12.46
N GLN A 61 -19.04 -12.95 13.09
CA GLN A 61 -20.25 -12.56 12.41
C GLN A 61 -20.17 -11.14 11.84
N SER A 62 -19.59 -10.19 12.57
CA SER A 62 -19.42 -8.81 12.10
C SER A 62 -18.43 -8.71 10.93
N LEU A 63 -17.38 -9.55 10.93
CA LEU A 63 -16.46 -9.67 9.80
C LEU A 63 -17.16 -10.26 8.57
N MET A 64 -17.96 -11.31 8.75
CA MET A 64 -18.75 -11.92 7.66
C MET A 64 -19.76 -10.97 7.05
N GLU A 65 -20.42 -10.13 7.85
CA GLU A 65 -21.31 -9.08 7.35
C GLU A 65 -20.56 -8.04 6.52
N GLY A 66 -19.37 -7.58 6.98
CA GLY A 66 -18.50 -6.69 6.22
C GLY A 66 -18.06 -7.32 4.89
N LEU A 67 -17.66 -8.59 4.92
CA LEU A 67 -17.26 -9.36 3.74
C LEU A 67 -18.42 -9.47 2.73
N ARG A 68 -19.61 -9.86 3.21
CA ARG A 68 -20.80 -9.96 2.38
C ARG A 68 -21.18 -8.63 1.75
N TYR A 69 -21.06 -7.53 2.50
CA TYR A 69 -21.29 -6.18 1.97
C TYR A 69 -20.26 -5.83 0.87
N ALA A 70 -18.97 -6.09 1.11
CA ALA A 70 -17.92 -5.81 0.13
C ALA A 70 -18.08 -6.67 -1.14
N PHE A 71 -18.40 -7.96 -1.01
CA PHE A 71 -18.64 -8.85 -2.16
C PHE A 71 -19.91 -8.50 -2.93
N GLY A 72 -20.92 -7.95 -2.28
CA GLY A 72 -22.13 -7.46 -2.94
C GLY A 72 -21.94 -6.20 -3.78
N ARG A 73 -20.80 -5.50 -3.60
CA ARG A 73 -20.50 -4.23 -4.25
C ARG A 73 -19.27 -4.31 -5.13
N LYS A 74 -19.49 -4.42 -6.43
CA LYS A 74 -18.42 -4.55 -7.43
C LYS A 74 -17.46 -3.34 -7.47
N ASP A 75 -17.94 -2.15 -7.13
CA ASP A 75 -17.13 -0.93 -7.02
C ASP A 75 -16.13 -1.01 -5.85
N LEU A 76 -16.54 -1.50 -4.68
CA LEU A 76 -15.65 -1.73 -3.54
C LEU A 76 -14.75 -2.96 -3.75
N LEU A 77 -15.33 -4.07 -4.22
CA LEU A 77 -14.57 -5.29 -4.47
C LEU A 77 -13.42 -5.05 -5.42
N GLY A 78 -13.63 -4.24 -6.48
CA GLY A 78 -12.58 -3.88 -7.43
C GLY A 78 -11.38 -3.20 -6.76
N THR A 79 -11.59 -2.35 -5.75
CA THR A 79 -10.50 -1.69 -5.02
C THR A 79 -9.64 -2.68 -4.26
N TYR A 80 -10.27 -3.65 -3.56
CA TYR A 80 -9.55 -4.69 -2.81
C TYR A 80 -8.79 -5.64 -3.73
N VAL A 81 -9.44 -6.09 -4.82
CA VAL A 81 -8.85 -7.06 -5.74
C VAL A 81 -7.67 -6.47 -6.49
N VAL A 82 -7.76 -5.20 -6.93
CA VAL A 82 -6.64 -4.51 -7.61
C VAL A 82 -5.45 -4.33 -6.66
N ASP A 83 -5.70 -3.92 -5.41
CA ASP A 83 -4.64 -3.75 -4.41
C ASP A 83 -3.95 -5.06 -4.08
N LEU A 84 -4.75 -6.08 -3.73
CA LEU A 84 -4.24 -7.41 -3.41
C LEU A 84 -3.42 -7.98 -4.57
N ALA A 85 -3.91 -7.82 -5.81
CA ALA A 85 -3.20 -8.28 -6.99
C ALA A 85 -1.88 -7.53 -7.22
N ALA A 86 -1.88 -6.21 -7.12
CA ALA A 86 -0.67 -5.40 -7.28
C ALA A 86 0.39 -5.79 -6.24
N MET A 87 0.00 -5.91 -4.98
CA MET A 87 0.90 -6.29 -3.89
C MET A 87 1.35 -7.76 -3.99
N PHE A 88 0.45 -8.70 -4.32
CA PHE A 88 0.80 -10.10 -4.46
C PHE A 88 1.67 -10.38 -5.69
N LEU A 89 1.36 -9.76 -6.84
CA LEU A 89 2.05 -10.06 -8.09
C LEU A 89 3.33 -9.25 -8.32
N ALA A 90 3.42 -8.02 -7.84
CA ALA A 90 4.53 -7.13 -8.15
C ALA A 90 5.27 -6.56 -6.94
N MET A 91 5.22 -7.22 -5.78
CA MET A 91 5.95 -6.79 -4.58
C MET A 91 7.38 -7.32 -4.59
N PRO A 92 8.42 -6.49 -4.81
CA PRO A 92 9.80 -6.98 -4.96
C PRO A 92 10.63 -6.91 -3.66
N MET A 93 10.07 -6.43 -2.55
CA MET A 93 10.86 -6.06 -1.35
C MET A 93 11.71 -7.20 -0.78
N ALA A 94 11.23 -8.45 -0.80
CA ALA A 94 12.01 -9.60 -0.34
C ALA A 94 13.27 -9.85 -1.22
N LEU A 95 13.26 -9.34 -2.44
CA LEU A 95 14.37 -9.50 -3.40
C LEU A 95 15.38 -8.36 -3.33
N PHE A 96 15.10 -7.27 -2.63
CA PHE A 96 15.98 -6.10 -2.59
C PHE A 96 17.43 -6.40 -2.15
N PRO A 97 17.69 -7.23 -1.12
CA PRO A 97 19.06 -7.59 -0.76
C PRO A 97 19.80 -8.26 -1.92
N PHE A 98 19.18 -9.27 -2.52
CA PHE A 98 19.74 -10.01 -3.64
C PHE A 98 19.90 -9.16 -4.90
N TRP A 99 18.99 -8.20 -5.08
CA TRP A 99 19.02 -7.28 -6.21
C TRP A 99 20.15 -6.25 -6.07
N ALA A 100 20.33 -5.68 -4.87
CA ALA A 100 21.44 -4.77 -4.59
C ALA A 100 22.80 -5.46 -4.79
N ASP A 101 22.94 -6.72 -4.36
CA ASP A 101 24.13 -7.53 -4.59
C ASP A 101 24.35 -7.81 -6.08
N ALA A 102 23.30 -8.20 -6.81
CA ALA A 102 23.39 -8.54 -8.24
C ALA A 102 23.86 -7.37 -9.11
N ILE A 103 23.51 -6.12 -8.75
CA ILE A 103 23.98 -4.92 -9.46
C ILE A 103 25.26 -4.32 -8.84
N GLY A 104 25.92 -5.04 -7.92
CA GLY A 104 27.19 -4.62 -7.33
C GLY A 104 27.11 -3.44 -6.36
N THR A 105 25.94 -3.18 -5.78
CA THR A 105 25.69 -2.03 -4.89
C THR A 105 25.03 -2.42 -3.58
N PRO A 106 25.55 -3.37 -2.79
CA PRO A 106 24.92 -3.82 -1.54
C PRO A 106 24.71 -2.68 -0.53
N TRP A 107 25.53 -1.65 -0.55
CA TRP A 107 25.40 -0.43 0.26
C TRP A 107 24.10 0.36 -0.06
N ALA A 108 23.54 0.21 -1.25
CA ALA A 108 22.36 0.92 -1.69
C ALA A 108 21.02 0.30 -1.21
N LEU A 109 21.07 -0.80 -0.45
CA LEU A 109 19.87 -1.50 0.03
C LEU A 109 18.90 -0.55 0.75
N GLY A 110 19.42 0.33 1.61
CA GLY A 110 18.60 1.34 2.29
C GLY A 110 17.90 2.29 1.33
N LEU A 111 18.53 2.62 0.21
CA LEU A 111 17.96 3.46 -0.84
C LEU A 111 16.82 2.75 -1.56
N PHE A 112 16.88 1.45 -1.78
CA PHE A 112 15.80 0.67 -2.40
C PHE A 112 14.52 0.78 -1.58
N TYR A 113 14.60 0.52 -0.26
CA TYR A 113 13.45 0.63 0.63
C TYR A 113 12.93 2.08 0.74
N SER A 114 13.84 3.05 0.85
CA SER A 114 13.46 4.47 0.97
C SER A 114 12.84 5.04 -0.30
N SER A 115 13.21 4.52 -1.48
CA SER A 115 12.74 5.03 -2.77
C SER A 115 11.23 4.95 -2.92
N ILE A 116 10.63 3.80 -2.58
CA ILE A 116 9.19 3.61 -2.66
C ILE A 116 8.46 4.62 -1.76
N THR A 117 8.94 4.77 -0.51
CA THR A 117 8.33 5.72 0.43
C THR A 117 8.55 7.17 0.00
N THR A 118 9.68 7.48 -0.61
CA THR A 118 9.95 8.81 -1.18
C THR A 118 8.92 9.17 -2.25
N GLY A 119 8.63 8.25 -3.18
CA GLY A 119 7.57 8.44 -4.17
C GLY A 119 6.20 8.68 -3.54
N ALA A 120 5.86 7.91 -2.52
CA ALA A 120 4.61 8.07 -1.77
C ALA A 120 4.51 9.45 -1.08
N VAL A 121 5.60 9.94 -0.50
CA VAL A 121 5.65 11.27 0.13
C VAL A 121 5.46 12.38 -0.90
N ILE A 122 6.15 12.31 -2.03
CA ILE A 122 6.02 13.30 -3.12
C ILE A 122 4.54 13.44 -3.53
N VAL A 123 3.86 12.31 -3.76
CA VAL A 123 2.44 12.31 -4.12
C VAL A 123 1.57 12.84 -2.98
N THR A 124 1.83 12.45 -1.74
CA THR A 124 1.05 12.93 -0.58
C THR A 124 1.15 14.45 -0.45
N LEU A 125 2.35 15.03 -0.56
CA LEU A 125 2.56 16.48 -0.47
C LEU A 125 1.95 17.24 -1.64
N SER A 126 1.91 16.63 -2.82
CA SER A 126 1.30 17.20 -4.04
C SER A 126 -0.16 16.81 -4.24
N SER A 127 -0.82 16.13 -3.29
CA SER A 127 -2.15 15.53 -3.47
C SER A 127 -3.32 16.50 -3.61
N GLY A 128 -3.11 17.81 -3.47
CA GLY A 128 -4.18 18.82 -3.51
C GLY A 128 -5.09 18.73 -4.75
N TRP A 129 -4.56 18.36 -5.92
CA TRP A 129 -5.32 18.19 -7.15
C TRP A 129 -6.31 17.03 -7.13
N MET A 130 -6.03 15.99 -6.32
CA MET A 130 -6.87 14.78 -6.25
C MET A 130 -8.28 15.08 -5.72
N ARG A 131 -8.42 16.11 -4.90
CA ARG A 131 -9.71 16.54 -4.36
C ARG A 131 -10.73 16.89 -5.45
N ASN A 132 -10.25 17.43 -6.57
CA ASN A 132 -11.08 17.88 -7.67
C ASN A 132 -11.24 16.84 -8.80
N TYR A 133 -10.55 15.70 -8.70
CA TYR A 133 -10.60 14.66 -9.71
C TYR A 133 -11.74 13.67 -9.43
N PRO A 134 -12.78 13.56 -10.30
CA PRO A 134 -13.97 12.81 -9.96
C PRO A 134 -13.90 11.31 -10.29
N HIS A 135 -13.06 10.89 -11.25
CA HIS A 135 -13.01 9.53 -11.76
C HIS A 135 -12.07 8.64 -10.92
N HIS A 136 -12.45 8.39 -9.67
CA HIS A 136 -11.60 7.69 -8.70
C HIS A 136 -11.25 6.27 -9.15
N GLY A 137 -12.19 5.53 -9.77
CA GLY A 137 -11.91 4.17 -10.26
C GLY A 137 -10.80 4.12 -11.32
N LYS A 138 -10.81 5.07 -12.27
CA LYS A 138 -9.75 5.18 -13.28
C LYS A 138 -8.40 5.50 -12.65
N ALA A 139 -8.37 6.38 -11.64
CA ALA A 139 -7.14 6.72 -10.94
C ALA A 139 -6.53 5.54 -10.21
N VAL A 140 -7.35 4.69 -9.56
CA VAL A 140 -6.90 3.45 -8.92
C VAL A 140 -6.28 2.49 -9.94
N VAL A 141 -6.97 2.26 -11.06
CA VAL A 141 -6.49 1.39 -12.15
C VAL A 141 -5.16 1.91 -12.72
N LEU A 142 -5.08 3.21 -13.02
CA LEU A 142 -3.85 3.83 -13.55
C LEU A 142 -2.70 3.77 -12.54
N GLY A 143 -2.98 3.93 -11.25
CA GLY A 143 -1.98 3.79 -10.19
C GLY A 143 -1.43 2.37 -10.11
N ALA A 144 -2.29 1.36 -10.05
CA ALA A 144 -1.86 -0.04 -10.02
C ALA A 144 -1.15 -0.49 -11.30
N PHE A 145 -1.59 -0.02 -12.46
CA PHE A 145 -0.93 -0.24 -13.75
C PHE A 145 0.47 0.39 -13.77
N GLY A 146 0.57 1.67 -13.37
CA GLY A 146 1.83 2.41 -13.31
C GLY A 146 2.84 1.79 -12.34
N TRP A 147 2.37 1.27 -11.18
CA TRP A 147 3.20 0.45 -10.28
C TRP A 147 3.82 -0.73 -11.02
N GLY A 148 3.00 -1.55 -11.71
CA GLY A 148 3.49 -2.70 -12.47
C GLY A 148 4.49 -2.32 -13.56
N VAL A 149 4.23 -1.26 -14.34
CA VAL A 149 5.14 -0.76 -15.37
C VAL A 149 6.48 -0.31 -14.78
N ALA A 150 6.45 0.44 -13.67
CA ALA A 150 7.66 0.91 -13.02
C ALA A 150 8.50 -0.25 -12.46
N ILE A 151 7.88 -1.29 -11.90
CA ILE A 151 8.58 -2.51 -11.43
C ILE A 151 9.20 -3.27 -12.62
N VAL A 152 8.50 -3.41 -13.75
CA VAL A 152 9.07 -4.00 -14.97
C VAL A 152 10.28 -3.18 -15.43
N ALA A 153 10.14 -1.88 -15.56
CA ALA A 153 11.22 -1.00 -15.99
C ALA A 153 12.45 -1.11 -15.07
N ALA A 154 12.23 -1.11 -13.75
CA ALA A 154 13.28 -1.29 -12.76
C ALA A 154 14.01 -2.64 -12.95
N GLY A 155 13.25 -3.73 -13.17
CA GLY A 155 13.82 -5.07 -13.33
C GLY A 155 14.56 -5.32 -14.66
N THR A 156 14.43 -4.44 -15.65
CA THR A 156 15.10 -4.58 -16.95
C THR A 156 16.49 -3.92 -17.02
N THR A 157 16.92 -3.21 -15.98
CA THR A 157 18.17 -2.45 -15.95
C THR A 157 19.08 -2.88 -14.81
N ASP A 158 20.37 -2.69 -14.99
CA ASP A 158 21.42 -2.87 -13.98
C ASP A 158 21.97 -1.52 -13.46
N SER A 159 21.43 -0.40 -13.94
CA SER A 159 21.82 0.93 -13.48
C SER A 159 21.13 1.28 -12.17
N LEU A 160 21.89 1.46 -11.09
CA LEU A 160 21.38 1.85 -9.78
C LEU A 160 20.49 3.10 -9.86
N PHE A 161 20.91 4.12 -10.60
CA PHE A 161 20.14 5.36 -10.74
C PHE A 161 18.77 5.12 -11.36
N VAL A 162 18.70 4.29 -12.41
CA VAL A 162 17.44 3.96 -13.10
C VAL A 162 16.55 3.13 -12.19
N VAL A 163 17.11 2.12 -11.49
CA VAL A 163 16.35 1.32 -10.51
C VAL A 163 15.74 2.20 -9.43
N ILE A 164 16.53 3.07 -8.79
CA ILE A 164 16.07 3.99 -7.75
C ILE A 164 14.94 4.89 -8.29
N THR A 165 15.15 5.49 -9.47
CA THR A 165 14.14 6.35 -10.10
C THR A 165 12.84 5.60 -10.38
N CYS A 166 12.93 4.39 -10.92
CA CYS A 166 11.75 3.55 -11.17
C CYS A 166 11.04 3.15 -9.87
N LEU A 167 11.77 2.85 -8.79
CA LEU A 167 11.18 2.55 -7.49
C LEU A 167 10.48 3.77 -6.86
N VAL A 168 11.03 4.98 -7.03
CA VAL A 168 10.35 6.23 -6.62
C VAL A 168 9.06 6.41 -7.42
N ILE A 169 9.09 6.21 -8.73
CA ILE A 169 7.92 6.27 -9.61
C ILE A 169 6.88 5.20 -9.21
N ALA A 170 7.34 3.98 -8.93
CA ALA A 170 6.47 2.91 -8.43
C ALA A 170 5.75 3.35 -7.14
N GLY A 171 6.47 3.83 -6.13
CA GLY A 171 5.88 4.32 -4.89
C GLY A 171 4.92 5.49 -5.09
N ALA A 172 5.19 6.36 -6.06
CA ALA A 172 4.27 7.44 -6.43
C ALA A 172 2.94 6.90 -6.99
N PHE A 173 2.98 5.93 -7.90
CA PHE A 173 1.79 5.31 -8.47
C PHE A 173 1.00 4.51 -7.44
N ASP A 174 1.67 3.77 -6.55
CA ASP A 174 1.01 3.06 -5.45
C ASP A 174 0.28 4.04 -4.53
N GLN A 175 0.91 5.14 -4.16
CA GLN A 175 0.28 6.17 -3.31
C GLN A 175 -0.93 6.82 -3.98
N VAL A 176 -0.87 7.09 -5.28
CA VAL A 176 -2.05 7.56 -6.06
C VAL A 176 -3.19 6.55 -5.91
N SER A 177 -2.92 5.27 -6.19
CA SER A 177 -3.90 4.20 -6.04
C SER A 177 -4.48 4.13 -4.63
N ALA A 178 -3.62 4.16 -3.60
CA ALA A 178 -4.01 4.08 -2.20
C ALA A 178 -4.92 5.26 -1.77
N LEU A 179 -4.59 6.49 -2.16
CA LEU A 179 -5.38 7.66 -1.82
C LEU A 179 -6.77 7.62 -2.47
N PHE A 180 -6.86 7.27 -3.76
CA PHE A 180 -8.15 7.18 -4.44
C PHE A 180 -8.99 6.00 -3.93
N ARG A 181 -8.41 4.86 -3.55
CA ARG A 181 -9.12 3.80 -2.83
C ARG A 181 -9.70 4.31 -1.52
N GLY A 182 -8.89 5.03 -0.73
CA GLY A 182 -9.34 5.66 0.50
C GLY A 182 -10.50 6.65 0.28
N PHE A 183 -10.49 7.41 -0.82
CA PHE A 183 -11.62 8.29 -1.16
C PHE A 183 -12.89 7.50 -1.48
N ILE A 184 -12.81 6.44 -2.31
CA ILE A 184 -13.95 5.56 -2.61
C ILE A 184 -14.55 5.02 -1.31
N TRP A 185 -13.73 4.50 -0.39
CA TRP A 185 -14.20 3.93 0.87
C TRP A 185 -14.85 4.96 1.78
N ASN A 186 -14.18 6.11 1.97
CA ASN A 186 -14.71 7.16 2.83
C ASN A 186 -16.02 7.79 2.32
N GLN A 187 -16.23 7.79 1.00
CA GLN A 187 -17.40 8.40 0.38
C GLN A 187 -18.60 7.46 0.24
N SER A 188 -18.38 6.16 0.12
CA SER A 188 -19.41 5.21 -0.25
C SER A 188 -19.74 4.15 0.81
N ILE A 189 -19.02 4.14 1.94
CA ILE A 189 -19.26 3.20 3.03
C ILE A 189 -19.99 3.90 4.17
N PRO A 190 -21.15 3.38 4.64
CA PRO A 190 -21.84 3.86 5.83
C PRO A 190 -20.95 3.83 7.08
N ASP A 191 -21.11 4.81 7.97
CA ASP A 191 -20.28 4.95 9.17
C ASP A 191 -20.34 3.70 10.07
N GLU A 192 -21.48 3.02 10.12
CA GLU A 192 -21.74 1.81 10.92
C GLU A 192 -20.91 0.60 10.44
N LEU A 193 -20.56 0.54 9.15
CA LEU A 193 -19.80 -0.55 8.54
C LEU A 193 -18.29 -0.27 8.43
N ARG A 194 -17.85 0.98 8.63
CA ARG A 194 -16.45 1.37 8.46
C ARG A 194 -15.49 0.57 9.33
N GLY A 195 -15.82 0.34 10.60
CA GLY A 195 -14.98 -0.45 11.50
C GLY A 195 -14.82 -1.91 11.07
N ARG A 196 -15.88 -2.49 10.51
CA ARG A 196 -15.90 -3.89 10.02
C ARG A 196 -15.07 -4.03 8.74
N LEU A 197 -15.21 -3.08 7.82
CA LEU A 197 -14.47 -3.05 6.56
C LEU A 197 -13.00 -2.67 6.75
N ALA A 198 -12.67 -1.86 7.76
CA ALA A 198 -11.28 -1.57 8.13
C ALA A 198 -10.49 -2.83 8.53
N GLY A 199 -11.15 -3.83 9.14
CA GLY A 199 -10.52 -5.12 9.40
C GLY A 199 -10.16 -5.89 8.12
N ILE A 200 -11.03 -5.85 7.11
CA ILE A 200 -10.78 -6.47 5.79
C ILE A 200 -9.64 -5.75 5.07
N GLU A 201 -9.65 -4.42 5.13
CA GLU A 201 -8.57 -3.58 4.60
C GLU A 201 -7.22 -3.94 5.23
N MET A 202 -7.17 -4.08 6.56
CA MET A 202 -5.96 -4.47 7.28
C MET A 202 -5.46 -5.86 6.87
N LEU A 203 -6.36 -6.82 6.66
CA LEU A 203 -6.01 -8.14 6.13
C LEU A 203 -5.42 -8.05 4.71
N SER A 204 -5.98 -7.22 3.83
CA SER A 204 -5.43 -6.99 2.49
C SER A 204 -4.01 -6.43 2.54
N TYR A 205 -3.76 -5.45 3.40
CA TYR A 205 -2.43 -4.86 3.61
C TYR A 205 -1.39 -5.84 4.20
N LEU A 206 -1.83 -6.86 4.92
CA LEU A 206 -0.94 -7.89 5.46
C LEU A 206 -0.73 -9.04 4.47
N LEU A 207 -1.81 -9.62 3.96
CA LEU A 207 -1.76 -10.83 3.13
C LEU A 207 -1.18 -10.56 1.74
N GLY A 208 -1.51 -9.41 1.14
CA GLY A 208 -0.99 -9.04 -0.17
C GLY A 208 0.52 -8.97 -0.21
N PRO A 209 1.16 -8.09 0.58
CA PRO A 209 2.62 -7.97 0.61
C PRO A 209 3.34 -9.24 1.09
N LEU A 210 2.84 -9.92 2.15
CA LEU A 210 3.47 -11.16 2.65
C LEU A 210 3.42 -12.27 1.61
N GLY A 211 2.26 -12.50 1.01
CA GLY A 211 2.10 -13.48 -0.07
C GLY A 211 2.92 -13.12 -1.30
N GLY A 212 2.97 -11.84 -1.65
CA GLY A 212 3.77 -11.31 -2.76
C GLY A 212 5.26 -11.51 -2.56
N GLN A 213 5.78 -11.27 -1.36
CA GLN A 213 7.18 -11.53 -1.01
C GLN A 213 7.51 -13.01 -1.09
N ALA A 214 6.64 -13.90 -0.56
CA ALA A 214 6.82 -15.34 -0.66
C ALA A 214 6.81 -15.82 -2.12
N ARG A 215 5.85 -15.33 -2.93
CA ARG A 215 5.80 -15.61 -4.37
C ARG A 215 7.08 -15.12 -5.07
N ALA A 216 7.52 -13.88 -4.77
CA ALA A 216 8.69 -13.30 -5.41
C ALA A 216 9.96 -14.11 -5.10
N GLY A 217 10.18 -14.49 -3.84
CA GLY A 217 11.29 -15.33 -3.42
C GLY A 217 11.24 -16.73 -4.05
N GLY A 218 10.07 -17.38 -4.02
CA GLY A 218 9.87 -18.70 -4.62
C GLY A 218 10.10 -18.68 -6.14
N MET A 219 9.58 -17.69 -6.85
CA MET A 219 9.79 -17.56 -8.29
C MET A 219 11.26 -17.26 -8.63
N ALA A 220 11.95 -16.43 -7.83
CA ALA A 220 13.36 -16.15 -8.02
C ALA A 220 14.23 -17.39 -7.82
N ALA A 221 13.91 -18.23 -6.82
CA ALA A 221 14.62 -19.48 -6.55
C ALA A 221 14.44 -20.52 -7.67
N MET A 222 13.27 -20.55 -8.30
CA MET A 222 12.95 -21.50 -9.38
C MET A 222 13.42 -21.04 -10.76
N THR A 223 13.66 -19.74 -10.96
CA THR A 223 14.00 -19.16 -12.27
C THR A 223 15.21 -18.24 -12.18
N SER A 224 14.98 -16.95 -11.98
CA SER A 224 16.00 -15.95 -11.72
C SER A 224 15.41 -14.74 -11.01
N LEU A 225 16.28 -13.95 -10.38
CA LEU A 225 15.92 -12.68 -9.76
C LEU A 225 15.17 -11.75 -10.73
N ARG A 226 15.76 -11.55 -11.91
CA ARG A 226 15.21 -10.68 -12.97
C ARG A 226 13.87 -11.20 -13.47
N THR A 227 13.75 -12.51 -13.71
CA THR A 227 12.48 -13.13 -14.14
C THR A 227 11.39 -12.95 -13.11
N SER A 228 11.71 -13.06 -11.82
CA SER A 228 10.74 -12.86 -10.74
C SER A 228 10.23 -11.42 -10.68
N ILE A 229 11.13 -10.43 -10.80
CA ILE A 229 10.77 -9.01 -10.74
C ILE A 229 9.95 -8.61 -11.98
N VAL A 230 10.50 -8.85 -13.17
CA VAL A 230 9.86 -8.47 -14.45
C VAL A 230 8.56 -9.25 -14.67
N GLY A 231 8.61 -10.57 -14.46
CA GLY A 231 7.43 -11.42 -14.61
C GLY A 231 6.32 -11.05 -13.62
N GLY A 232 6.66 -10.72 -12.38
CA GLY A 232 5.70 -10.22 -11.39
C GLY A 232 5.03 -8.92 -11.81
N GLY A 233 5.82 -7.97 -12.32
CA GLY A 233 5.29 -6.71 -12.86
C GLY A 233 4.40 -6.91 -14.08
N LEU A 234 4.77 -7.76 -15.02
CA LEU A 234 3.95 -8.09 -16.19
C LEU A 234 2.63 -8.79 -15.80
N LEU A 235 2.68 -9.72 -14.86
CA LEU A 235 1.48 -10.36 -14.32
C LEU A 235 0.55 -9.33 -13.65
N CYS A 236 1.10 -8.38 -12.90
CA CYS A 236 0.34 -7.29 -12.30
C CYS A 236 -0.36 -6.45 -13.38
N ILE A 237 0.35 -6.02 -14.42
CA ILE A 237 -0.19 -5.25 -15.53
C ILE A 237 -1.35 -6.01 -16.21
N GLY A 238 -1.13 -7.28 -16.54
CA GLY A 238 -2.14 -8.12 -17.17
C GLY A 238 -3.39 -8.31 -16.30
N PHE A 239 -3.20 -8.54 -15.02
CA PHE A 239 -4.28 -8.74 -14.05
C PHE A 239 -5.07 -7.45 -13.79
N VAL A 240 -4.39 -6.31 -13.63
CA VAL A 240 -5.04 -4.99 -13.49
C VAL A 240 -5.87 -4.67 -14.73
N PHE A 241 -5.34 -4.94 -15.92
CA PHE A 241 -6.09 -4.78 -17.18
C PHE A 241 -7.32 -5.68 -17.23
N ALA A 242 -7.18 -6.95 -16.84
CA ALA A 242 -8.30 -7.90 -16.79
C ALA A 242 -9.39 -7.42 -15.82
N ILE A 243 -9.03 -7.00 -14.59
CA ILE A 243 -10.00 -6.47 -13.60
C ILE A 243 -10.69 -5.21 -14.15
N ALA A 244 -9.93 -4.28 -14.74
CA ALA A 244 -10.49 -3.05 -15.28
C ALA A 244 -11.49 -3.33 -16.42
N SER A 245 -11.30 -4.44 -17.17
CA SER A 245 -12.19 -4.87 -18.23
C SER A 245 -13.42 -5.62 -17.73
N LEU A 246 -13.23 -6.52 -16.73
CA LEU A 246 -14.29 -7.35 -16.17
C LEU A 246 -15.17 -6.63 -15.15
N MET A 247 -14.67 -5.54 -14.56
CA MET A 247 -15.38 -4.76 -13.53
C MET A 247 -15.58 -3.29 -13.96
N PRO A 248 -16.41 -3.02 -14.97
CA PRO A 248 -16.63 -1.66 -15.47
C PRO A 248 -17.24 -0.73 -14.43
N GLN A 249 -18.03 -1.26 -13.50
CA GLN A 249 -18.61 -0.50 -12.38
C GLN A 249 -17.51 0.11 -11.48
N PHE A 250 -16.45 -0.64 -11.21
CA PHE A 250 -15.29 -0.15 -10.49
C PHE A 250 -14.48 0.85 -11.32
N ARG A 251 -14.07 0.47 -12.55
CA ARG A 251 -13.28 1.35 -13.41
C ARG A 251 -13.94 2.70 -13.66
N ASN A 252 -15.26 2.70 -13.85
CA ASN A 252 -16.04 3.91 -14.13
C ASN A 252 -16.58 4.59 -12.88
N TYR A 253 -16.10 4.23 -11.68
CA TYR A 253 -16.52 4.89 -10.47
C TYR A 253 -16.24 6.40 -10.53
N ASP A 254 -17.31 7.19 -10.50
CA ASP A 254 -17.28 8.65 -10.43
C ASP A 254 -18.04 9.07 -9.16
N VAL A 255 -17.41 9.85 -8.31
CA VAL A 255 -17.98 10.29 -7.04
C VAL A 255 -19.26 11.12 -7.21
N ARG A 256 -19.45 11.77 -8.36
CA ARG A 256 -20.58 12.65 -8.65
C ARG A 256 -21.85 11.88 -9.06
N THR A 257 -21.68 10.68 -9.60
CA THR A 257 -22.77 9.88 -10.20
C THR A 257 -22.98 8.53 -9.50
N ASN A 258 -22.02 8.08 -8.67
CA ASN A 258 -22.18 6.82 -7.95
C ASN A 258 -23.28 6.96 -6.89
N GLU A 259 -24.31 6.11 -6.97
CA GLU A 259 -25.51 6.13 -6.12
C GLU A 259 -25.19 6.04 -4.62
N PHE A 260 -24.19 5.26 -4.24
CA PHE A 260 -23.79 5.09 -2.85
C PHE A 260 -23.07 6.33 -2.31
N ALA A 261 -22.18 6.92 -3.10
CA ALA A 261 -21.47 8.14 -2.72
C ALA A 261 -22.43 9.33 -2.58
N VAL A 262 -23.38 9.48 -3.50
CA VAL A 262 -24.41 10.53 -3.46
C VAL A 262 -25.30 10.36 -2.24
N LYS A 263 -25.81 9.14 -2.00
CA LYS A 263 -26.67 8.83 -0.84
C LYS A 263 -25.97 9.12 0.48
N GLU A 264 -24.70 8.69 0.64
CA GLU A 264 -23.95 8.95 1.87
C GLU A 264 -23.64 10.44 2.07
N ALA A 265 -23.39 11.19 0.99
CA ALA A 265 -23.21 12.63 1.04
C ALA A 265 -24.49 13.35 1.51
N GLU A 266 -25.67 12.91 1.07
CA GLU A 266 -26.95 13.46 1.52
C GLU A 266 -27.23 13.16 3.00
N ILE A 267 -26.96 11.93 3.47
CA ILE A 267 -27.13 11.54 4.87
C ILE A 267 -26.25 12.42 5.78
N ARG A 268 -24.98 12.63 5.41
CA ARG A 268 -24.06 13.49 6.18
C ARG A 268 -24.51 14.94 6.22
N LYS A 269 -24.97 15.49 5.10
CA LYS A 269 -25.53 16.86 5.06
C LYS A 269 -26.75 17.03 5.95
N LYS A 270 -27.59 15.98 6.09
CA LYS A 270 -28.74 16.02 7.01
C LYS A 270 -28.30 15.98 8.47
N ARG A 271 -27.28 15.18 8.80
CA ARG A 271 -26.72 15.10 10.18
C ARG A 271 -26.02 16.39 10.63
N GLU A 272 -25.39 17.13 9.71
CA GLU A 272 -24.74 18.42 10.01
C GLU A 272 -25.76 19.56 10.27
N LYS A 273 -27.00 19.40 9.83
CA LYS A 273 -28.08 20.39 9.97
C LYS A 273 -29.01 20.14 11.18
N SER A 274 -28.90 18.96 11.78
CA SER A 274 -29.64 18.56 12.99
C SER A 274 -28.80 18.78 14.25
#